data_50273416aac8e2535b05a05de80b0be6
#
_entry.id   50273416aac8e2535b05a05de80b0be6
#
_cell.length_a   1.000
_cell.length_b   1.000
_cell.length_c   1.000
_cell.angle_alpha   90.00
_cell.angle_beta   90.00
_cell.angle_gamma   90.00
#
_symmetry.space_group_name_H-M   'P 1'
#
loop_
_entity.id
_entity.type
_entity.pdbx_description
1 polymer ?
#
loop_
_entity_poly.entity_id
_entity_poly.type
_entity_poly.pdbx_seq_one_letter_code
_entity_poly.pdbx_strand_id
1 'polypeptide(L)'
;MRTGLRAPAAVTPLVLALAALVAGLVAGCSPSFALGSGATIVAVGAENEYADVIQQVGGKYVQVSAIMSNPATDPHTFEASASVGRLVNASQLVVQNGVGYDTFMNSIENAVPSSARTVIVVQKLLGLPDSTPNPHLWYKPGTMAAVASAVASALASIQPAHAAYFRANAARFTGSLTAWTSAIAAFKARYPGTPVATTEPVADYLLQALGADNRTPWAFQADIMNGTDPAAQDVAAERDLFTRHLVKVLLYNQQVTDSLTESFIALARANDIAVVGVYETMPEPGYHYQSWMLAEVGNLRAAVASHTSSERL
;
A
#
# COMPACT_ATOMS: atom_id res chain seq x y z
N MET A 1 70.40 -17.70 -75.50
CA MET A 1 70.95 -18.96 -74.86
C MET A 1 70.07 -19.26 -73.70
N ARG A 2 69.24 -20.31 -73.87
CA ARG A 2 69.19 -21.61 -73.19
C ARG A 2 69.19 -21.40 -71.63
N THR A 3 68.31 -21.76 -70.91
CA THR A 3 67.44 -22.91 -70.62
C THR A 3 67.23 -22.80 -69.10
N GLY A 4 66.22 -23.16 -68.50
CA GLY A 4 65.45 -24.29 -68.51
C GLY A 4 64.39 -24.30 -67.41
N LEU A 5 63.35 -24.95 -67.74
CA LEU A 5 62.21 -25.31 -66.88
C LEU A 5 62.61 -26.14 -65.68
N ARG A 6 61.94 -25.91 -64.60
CA ARG A 6 61.42 -27.02 -63.81
C ARG A 6 60.17 -26.59 -63.06
N ALA A 7 59.13 -27.27 -63.35
CA ALA A 7 57.83 -27.20 -62.68
C ALA A 7 57.81 -28.10 -61.44
N PRO A 8 56.72 -28.09 -60.75
CA PRO A 8 56.53 -27.98 -59.28
C PRO A 8 55.96 -29.26 -58.68
N ALA A 9 56.00 -29.32 -57.40
CA ALA A 9 55.29 -30.34 -56.65
C ALA A 9 54.00 -29.78 -56.05
N ALA A 10 52.93 -30.45 -56.34
CA ALA A 10 51.61 -30.23 -55.73
C ALA A 10 51.66 -30.50 -54.22
N VAL A 11 51.21 -29.52 -53.46
CA VAL A 11 50.90 -29.68 -52.04
C VAL A 11 49.40 -29.61 -51.84
N THR A 12 48.89 -30.70 -51.44
CA THR A 12 47.50 -31.09 -51.21
C THR A 12 46.78 -30.15 -50.22
N PRO A 13 45.44 -29.93 -50.39
CA PRO A 13 44.63 -29.10 -49.50
C PRO A 13 44.20 -29.87 -48.25
N LEU A 14 44.85 -29.62 -47.13
CA LEU A 14 44.48 -30.17 -45.81
C LEU A 14 44.33 -29.08 -44.72
N VAL A 15 43.80 -27.92 -45.05
CA VAL A 15 43.63 -26.81 -44.09
C VAL A 15 42.18 -26.24 -44.11
N LEU A 16 41.20 -26.86 -44.79
CA LEU A 16 39.85 -26.35 -44.88
C LEU A 16 38.82 -27.17 -44.09
N ALA A 17 39.19 -28.02 -43.14
CA ALA A 17 38.30 -28.84 -42.33
C ALA A 17 38.29 -28.54 -40.81
N LEU A 18 38.92 -27.45 -40.34
CA LEU A 18 38.98 -27.17 -38.90
C LEU A 18 38.39 -25.81 -38.51
N ALA A 19 37.68 -25.11 -39.40
CA ALA A 19 37.05 -23.83 -39.15
C ALA A 19 35.53 -23.87 -38.95
N ALA A 20 34.90 -25.04 -38.96
CA ALA A 20 33.44 -25.18 -38.90
C ALA A 20 32.91 -25.79 -37.55
N LEU A 21 33.74 -25.95 -36.53
CA LEU A 21 33.33 -26.59 -35.27
C LEU A 21 33.46 -25.73 -34.01
N VAL A 22 33.52 -24.38 -34.10
CA VAL A 22 33.57 -23.48 -32.95
C VAL A 22 32.41 -22.46 -32.91
N ALA A 23 31.47 -22.54 -33.85
CA ALA A 23 30.33 -21.61 -33.90
C ALA A 23 29.04 -22.09 -33.21
N GLY A 24 29.11 -23.03 -32.27
CA GLY A 24 27.90 -23.70 -31.76
C GLY A 24 27.81 -23.84 -30.24
N LEU A 25 28.39 -22.97 -29.40
CA LEU A 25 28.22 -23.06 -27.93
C LEU A 25 28.42 -21.70 -27.23
N VAL A 26 27.71 -20.68 -27.66
CA VAL A 26 27.43 -19.50 -26.82
C VAL A 26 25.92 -19.37 -26.69
N ALA A 27 25.29 -20.42 -26.16
CA ALA A 27 24.03 -20.26 -25.47
C ALA A 27 24.35 -19.53 -24.18
N GLY A 28 24.15 -18.22 -24.20
CA GLY A 28 24.32 -17.35 -23.05
C GLY A 28 23.42 -17.79 -21.90
N CYS A 29 23.95 -18.60 -20.98
CA CYS A 29 23.44 -18.67 -19.64
C CYS A 29 23.71 -17.31 -19.00
N SER A 30 22.75 -16.39 -19.08
CA SER A 30 22.70 -15.29 -18.12
C SER A 30 22.62 -15.95 -16.74
N PRO A 31 23.54 -15.70 -15.81
CA PRO A 31 23.39 -16.20 -14.45
C PRO A 31 22.17 -15.48 -13.86
N SER A 32 21.05 -16.17 -13.78
CA SER A 32 20.00 -15.80 -12.83
C SER A 32 20.65 -15.95 -11.47
N PHE A 33 21.02 -14.84 -10.82
CA PHE A 33 21.37 -14.82 -9.42
C PHE A 33 20.12 -15.19 -8.61
N ALA A 34 19.81 -16.48 -8.56
CA ALA A 34 18.91 -17.00 -7.55
C ALA A 34 19.64 -16.84 -6.22
N LEU A 35 19.11 -16.02 -5.32
CA LEU A 35 19.57 -16.02 -3.93
C LEU A 35 19.57 -17.47 -3.43
N GLY A 36 20.67 -17.87 -2.81
CA GLY A 36 20.75 -19.19 -2.20
C GLY A 36 19.54 -19.40 -1.29
N SER A 37 19.05 -20.64 -1.19
CA SER A 37 17.81 -21.03 -0.48
C SER A 37 17.76 -20.67 1.03
N GLY A 38 18.72 -19.91 1.54
CA GLY A 38 18.81 -19.44 2.92
C GLY A 38 18.93 -17.92 3.09
N ALA A 39 19.02 -17.11 2.01
CA ALA A 39 19.11 -15.67 2.15
C ALA A 39 17.71 -15.07 2.43
N THR A 40 17.62 -14.18 3.43
CA THR A 40 16.38 -13.47 3.74
C THR A 40 16.12 -12.38 2.70
N ILE A 41 14.89 -12.29 2.17
CA ILE A 41 14.49 -11.23 1.26
C ILE A 41 14.30 -9.95 2.06
N VAL A 42 14.96 -8.86 1.66
CA VAL A 42 14.73 -7.53 2.23
C VAL A 42 13.57 -6.88 1.51
N ALA A 43 12.56 -6.45 2.26
CA ALA A 43 11.36 -5.83 1.72
C ALA A 43 10.98 -4.56 2.48
N VAL A 44 10.31 -3.66 1.79
CA VAL A 44 9.86 -2.36 2.32
C VAL A 44 8.38 -2.17 2.00
N GLY A 45 7.59 -1.82 3.01
CA GLY A 45 6.30 -1.15 2.84
C GLY A 45 6.48 0.34 2.99
N ALA A 46 5.96 1.14 2.07
CA ALA A 46 5.97 2.59 2.23
C ALA A 46 5.20 2.98 3.49
N GLU A 47 4.07 2.33 3.72
CA GLU A 47 3.23 2.42 4.93
C GLU A 47 3.30 1.11 5.73
N ASN A 48 3.04 1.18 7.03
CA ASN A 48 3.17 0.02 7.91
C ASN A 48 2.09 -1.05 7.69
N GLU A 49 0.91 -0.70 7.20
CA GLU A 49 -0.12 -1.66 6.81
C GLU A 49 0.31 -2.52 5.60
N TYR A 50 1.06 -1.97 4.64
CA TYR A 50 1.65 -2.78 3.56
C TYR A 50 2.82 -3.62 4.07
N ALA A 51 3.62 -3.07 4.98
CA ALA A 51 4.69 -3.83 5.63
C ALA A 51 4.15 -5.03 6.41
N ASP A 52 3.02 -4.87 7.10
CA ASP A 52 2.33 -5.96 7.82
C ASP A 52 1.88 -7.06 6.84
N VAL A 53 1.29 -6.71 5.70
CA VAL A 53 0.92 -7.70 4.67
C VAL A 53 2.15 -8.42 4.12
N ILE A 54 3.24 -7.71 3.81
CA ILE A 54 4.49 -8.32 3.36
C ILE A 54 5.00 -9.32 4.41
N GLN A 55 4.99 -8.92 5.69
CA GLN A 55 5.45 -9.77 6.79
C GLN A 55 4.59 -11.02 6.95
N GLN A 56 3.26 -10.88 6.88
CA GLN A 56 2.34 -12.01 7.02
C GLN A 56 2.46 -13.00 5.84
N VAL A 57 2.70 -12.51 4.63
CA VAL A 57 2.88 -13.34 3.44
C VAL A 57 4.26 -13.97 3.38
N GLY A 58 5.30 -13.19 3.63
CA GLY A 58 6.71 -13.63 3.52
C GLY A 58 7.18 -14.46 4.71
N GLY A 59 6.64 -14.17 5.91
CA GLY A 59 6.95 -14.90 7.15
C GLY A 59 8.45 -14.88 7.46
N LYS A 60 9.01 -16.04 7.74
CA LYS A 60 10.43 -16.20 8.11
C LYS A 60 11.43 -15.97 6.96
N TYR A 61 10.96 -15.82 5.74
CA TYR A 61 11.83 -15.65 4.57
C TYR A 61 12.00 -14.18 4.16
N VAL A 62 11.36 -13.24 4.89
CA VAL A 62 11.47 -11.81 4.65
C VAL A 62 11.96 -11.08 5.89
N GLN A 63 12.72 -10.01 5.66
CA GLN A 63 13.00 -8.97 6.62
C GLN A 63 12.30 -7.72 6.11
N VAL A 64 11.26 -7.27 6.83
CA VAL A 64 10.41 -6.16 6.41
C VAL A 64 10.72 -4.92 7.23
N SER A 65 10.68 -3.77 6.57
CA SER A 65 10.67 -2.46 7.22
C SER A 65 9.52 -1.63 6.68
N ALA A 66 8.90 -0.84 7.55
CA ALA A 66 7.97 0.21 7.19
C ALA A 66 8.70 1.56 7.17
N ILE A 67 8.32 2.45 6.25
CA ILE A 67 8.85 3.81 6.21
C ILE A 67 7.95 4.72 7.05
N MET A 68 6.68 4.81 6.70
CA MET A 68 5.67 5.50 7.51
C MET A 68 5.05 4.52 8.50
N SER A 69 5.35 4.68 9.79
CA SER A 69 4.91 3.77 10.85
C SER A 69 4.56 4.47 12.16
N ASN A 70 4.70 5.79 12.22
CA ASN A 70 4.41 6.53 13.43
C ASN A 70 2.98 7.11 13.37
N PRO A 71 2.02 6.57 14.14
CA PRO A 71 0.64 7.03 14.12
C PRO A 71 0.44 8.44 14.75
N ALA A 72 1.51 9.08 15.19
CA ALA A 72 1.50 10.46 15.66
C ALA A 72 2.08 11.44 14.64
N THR A 73 2.42 10.98 13.45
CA THR A 73 2.99 11.81 12.37
C THR A 73 1.97 11.95 11.25
N ASP A 74 1.74 13.18 10.80
CA ASP A 74 0.97 13.46 9.60
C ASP A 74 1.69 12.92 8.37
N PRO A 75 1.12 11.95 7.64
CA PRO A 75 1.75 11.34 6.47
C PRO A 75 1.94 12.30 5.30
N HIS A 76 1.10 13.32 5.17
CA HIS A 76 1.14 14.30 4.08
C HIS A 76 2.36 15.24 4.17
N THR A 77 2.94 15.37 5.36
CA THR A 77 4.14 16.19 5.61
C THR A 77 5.42 15.36 5.74
N PHE A 78 5.36 14.05 5.41
CA PHE A 78 6.50 13.15 5.57
C PHE A 78 7.64 13.48 4.63
N GLU A 79 8.84 13.68 5.19
CA GLU A 79 10.09 13.87 4.47
C GLU A 79 11.03 12.68 4.65
N ALA A 80 11.46 12.10 3.54
CA ALA A 80 12.33 10.94 3.56
C ALA A 80 13.78 11.30 3.91
N SER A 81 14.33 10.64 4.93
CA SER A 81 15.73 10.79 5.32
C SER A 81 16.68 9.96 4.44
N ALA A 82 17.99 10.24 4.51
CA ALA A 82 19.01 9.42 3.82
C ALA A 82 19.01 7.94 4.28
N SER A 83 18.53 7.63 5.49
CA SER A 83 18.38 6.25 5.96
C SER A 83 17.29 5.50 5.20
N VAL A 84 16.20 6.16 4.83
CA VAL A 84 15.15 5.61 3.99
C VAL A 84 15.69 5.24 2.60
N GLY A 85 16.51 6.14 1.99
CA GLY A 85 17.18 5.84 0.73
C GLY A 85 18.05 4.59 0.79
N ARG A 86 18.82 4.39 1.87
CA ARG A 86 19.62 3.15 2.07
C ARG A 86 18.76 1.91 2.22
N LEU A 87 17.64 2.02 2.93
CA LEU A 87 16.70 0.93 3.13
C LEU A 87 16.09 0.48 1.80
N VAL A 88 15.57 1.43 1.02
CA VAL A 88 15.01 1.16 -0.31
C VAL A 88 16.09 0.61 -1.26
N ASN A 89 17.34 1.14 -1.21
CA ASN A 89 18.43 0.61 -2.02
C ASN A 89 18.76 -0.86 -1.75
N ALA A 90 18.65 -1.30 -0.49
CA ALA A 90 18.89 -2.68 -0.10
C ALA A 90 17.71 -3.62 -0.39
N SER A 91 16.52 -3.09 -0.69
CA SER A 91 15.31 -3.88 -0.83
C SER A 91 15.21 -4.57 -2.19
N GLN A 92 14.62 -5.77 -2.18
CA GLN A 92 14.26 -6.57 -3.36
C GLN A 92 12.78 -6.50 -3.68
N LEU A 93 11.97 -6.10 -2.72
CA LEU A 93 10.54 -5.86 -2.86
C LEU A 93 10.17 -4.54 -2.18
N VAL A 94 9.42 -3.72 -2.88
CA VAL A 94 8.78 -2.52 -2.34
C VAL A 94 7.29 -2.61 -2.62
N VAL A 95 6.47 -2.23 -1.64
CA VAL A 95 5.04 -1.99 -1.83
C VAL A 95 4.75 -0.56 -1.44
N GLN A 96 4.15 0.19 -2.35
CA GLN A 96 3.77 1.59 -2.17
C GLN A 96 2.34 1.84 -2.65
N ASN A 97 1.69 2.83 -2.06
CA ASN A 97 0.28 3.13 -2.32
C ASN A 97 0.04 3.71 -3.71
N GLY A 98 0.75 4.77 -4.07
CA GLY A 98 0.47 5.60 -5.25
C GLY A 98 -0.60 6.66 -4.97
N VAL A 99 -1.28 7.13 -6.03
CA VAL A 99 -2.32 8.20 -5.96
C VAL A 99 -1.80 9.48 -5.29
N GLY A 100 -0.50 9.79 -5.44
CA GLY A 100 0.09 10.99 -4.86
C GLY A 100 0.41 10.91 -3.36
N TYR A 101 0.04 9.84 -2.66
CA TYR A 101 0.20 9.72 -1.21
C TYR A 101 1.68 9.60 -0.78
N ASP A 102 2.41 8.69 -1.41
CA ASP A 102 3.79 8.35 -1.10
C ASP A 102 4.77 8.78 -2.20
N THR A 103 4.62 10.00 -2.72
CA THR A 103 5.42 10.54 -3.84
C THR A 103 6.92 10.56 -3.55
N PHE A 104 7.34 10.64 -2.29
CA PHE A 104 8.73 10.54 -1.86
C PHE A 104 9.38 9.21 -2.32
N MET A 105 8.60 8.12 -2.41
CA MET A 105 9.08 6.82 -2.89
C MET A 105 9.61 6.91 -4.32
N ASN A 106 8.86 7.56 -5.22
CA ASN A 106 9.28 7.73 -6.61
C ASN A 106 10.63 8.47 -6.71
N SER A 107 10.83 9.49 -5.87
CA SER A 107 12.09 10.25 -5.82
C SER A 107 13.25 9.37 -5.36
N ILE A 108 13.04 8.56 -4.33
CA ILE A 108 14.05 7.64 -3.80
C ILE A 108 14.38 6.55 -4.82
N GLU A 109 13.38 5.91 -5.42
CA GLU A 109 13.56 4.85 -6.41
C GLU A 109 14.33 5.33 -7.64
N ASN A 110 14.05 6.55 -8.09
CA ASN A 110 14.77 7.19 -9.18
C ASN A 110 16.23 7.52 -8.81
N ALA A 111 16.50 7.86 -7.55
CA ALA A 111 17.86 8.15 -7.07
C ALA A 111 18.69 6.86 -6.87
N VAL A 112 18.06 5.72 -6.60
CA VAL A 112 18.71 4.43 -6.39
C VAL A 112 18.07 3.33 -7.27
N PRO A 113 18.17 3.42 -8.60
CA PRO A 113 17.54 2.49 -9.52
C PRO A 113 18.11 1.07 -9.35
N SER A 114 17.26 0.06 -9.42
CA SER A 114 17.66 -1.35 -9.32
C SER A 114 16.75 -2.23 -10.18
N SER A 115 17.35 -2.95 -11.14
CA SER A 115 16.63 -3.94 -11.95
C SER A 115 16.30 -5.23 -11.18
N ALA A 116 16.91 -5.42 -10.00
CA ALA A 116 16.63 -6.56 -9.12
C ALA A 116 15.49 -6.30 -8.13
N ARG A 117 15.00 -5.05 -8.05
CA ARG A 117 13.90 -4.67 -7.17
C ARG A 117 12.56 -4.81 -7.90
N THR A 118 11.63 -5.48 -7.26
CA THR A 118 10.20 -5.46 -7.67
C THR A 118 9.48 -4.37 -6.90
N VAL A 119 8.80 -3.47 -7.59
CA VAL A 119 7.95 -2.43 -7.01
C VAL A 119 6.49 -2.75 -7.32
N ILE A 120 5.67 -2.86 -6.29
CA ILE A 120 4.22 -2.99 -6.37
C ILE A 120 3.62 -1.64 -6.01
N VAL A 121 3.06 -0.95 -7.00
CA VAL A 121 2.26 0.27 -6.80
C VAL A 121 0.80 -0.16 -6.71
N VAL A 122 0.19 -0.02 -5.53
CA VAL A 122 -1.16 -0.52 -5.24
C VAL A 122 -2.21 0.13 -6.14
N GLN A 123 -2.10 1.43 -6.40
CA GLN A 123 -2.93 2.13 -7.37
C GLN A 123 -2.94 1.40 -8.74
N LYS A 124 -1.77 1.06 -9.27
CA LYS A 124 -1.63 0.37 -10.56
C LYS A 124 -2.13 -1.07 -10.49
N LEU A 125 -1.88 -1.75 -9.37
CA LEU A 125 -2.40 -3.10 -9.11
C LEU A 125 -3.92 -3.15 -9.18
N LEU A 126 -4.58 -2.09 -8.71
CA LEU A 126 -6.05 -1.96 -8.72
C LEU A 126 -6.59 -1.37 -10.03
N GLY A 127 -5.75 -0.99 -10.98
CA GLY A 127 -6.16 -0.36 -12.24
C GLY A 127 -6.76 1.03 -12.07
N LEU A 128 -6.41 1.76 -11.01
CA LEU A 128 -6.93 3.08 -10.72
C LEU A 128 -6.16 4.17 -11.48
N PRO A 129 -6.84 5.20 -12.03
CA PRO A 129 -6.19 6.31 -12.71
C PRO A 129 -5.46 7.22 -11.73
N ASP A 130 -4.48 8.00 -12.24
CA ASP A 130 -3.73 8.98 -11.44
C ASP A 130 -4.63 10.10 -10.88
N SER A 131 -5.79 10.32 -11.50
CA SER A 131 -6.81 11.27 -11.04
C SER A 131 -7.74 10.74 -9.94
N THR A 132 -7.44 9.56 -9.36
CA THR A 132 -8.20 9.03 -8.23
C THR A 132 -8.13 10.02 -7.07
N PRO A 133 -9.27 10.56 -6.57
CA PRO A 133 -9.22 11.69 -5.66
C PRO A 133 -8.87 11.32 -4.22
N ASN A 134 -9.17 10.09 -3.80
CA ASN A 134 -8.92 9.60 -2.44
C ASN A 134 -7.77 8.56 -2.45
N PRO A 135 -6.63 8.85 -1.80
CA PRO A 135 -5.47 7.97 -1.79
C PRO A 135 -5.56 6.82 -0.75
N HIS A 136 -6.50 6.81 0.18
CA HIS A 136 -6.54 5.88 1.31
C HIS A 136 -7.01 4.48 0.89
N LEU A 137 -6.25 3.86 -0.04
CA LEU A 137 -6.63 2.60 -0.73
C LEU A 137 -6.73 1.40 0.22
N TRP A 138 -6.05 1.42 1.35
CA TRP A 138 -6.10 0.34 2.36
C TRP A 138 -7.45 0.25 3.08
N TYR A 139 -8.25 1.31 3.11
CA TYR A 139 -9.62 1.26 3.61
C TYR A 139 -10.62 0.65 2.62
N LYS A 140 -10.22 0.44 1.36
CA LYS A 140 -11.08 -0.16 0.33
C LYS A 140 -11.09 -1.69 0.46
N PRO A 141 -12.26 -2.33 0.70
CA PRO A 141 -12.34 -3.79 0.74
C PRO A 141 -11.82 -4.43 -0.55
N GLY A 142 -11.03 -5.48 -0.37
CA GLY A 142 -10.39 -6.20 -1.48
C GLY A 142 -8.97 -5.75 -1.81
N THR A 143 -8.57 -4.51 -1.48
CA THR A 143 -7.23 -4.00 -1.77
C THR A 143 -6.15 -4.90 -1.18
N MET A 144 -6.21 -5.18 0.12
CA MET A 144 -5.13 -5.94 0.77
C MET A 144 -5.10 -7.42 0.39
N ALA A 145 -6.22 -7.99 -0.06
CA ALA A 145 -6.23 -9.33 -0.65
C ALA A 145 -5.47 -9.34 -2.00
N ALA A 146 -5.65 -8.29 -2.82
CA ALA A 146 -4.89 -8.12 -4.07
C ALA A 146 -3.40 -7.90 -3.79
N VAL A 147 -3.06 -7.05 -2.80
CA VAL A 147 -1.68 -6.82 -2.37
C VAL A 147 -1.03 -8.11 -1.90
N ALA A 148 -1.69 -8.91 -1.05
CA ALA A 148 -1.16 -10.19 -0.57
C ALA A 148 -0.86 -11.17 -1.71
N SER A 149 -1.73 -11.22 -2.73
CA SER A 149 -1.54 -12.04 -3.92
C SER A 149 -0.34 -11.57 -4.76
N ALA A 150 -0.20 -10.25 -4.96
CA ALA A 150 0.90 -9.66 -5.70
C ALA A 150 2.24 -9.86 -4.96
N VAL A 151 2.26 -9.65 -3.64
CA VAL A 151 3.42 -9.91 -2.77
C VAL A 151 3.85 -11.38 -2.85
N ALA A 152 2.91 -12.33 -2.74
CA ALA A 152 3.23 -13.75 -2.86
C ALA A 152 3.84 -14.10 -4.22
N SER A 153 3.35 -13.48 -5.30
CA SER A 153 3.87 -13.66 -6.65
C SER A 153 5.28 -13.10 -6.79
N ALA A 154 5.52 -11.89 -6.26
CA ALA A 154 6.85 -11.26 -6.27
C ALA A 154 7.87 -12.08 -5.46
N LEU A 155 7.52 -12.48 -4.23
CA LEU A 155 8.38 -13.30 -3.37
C LEU A 155 8.67 -14.67 -3.99
N ALA A 156 7.68 -15.28 -4.65
CA ALA A 156 7.86 -16.54 -5.37
C ALA A 156 8.80 -16.40 -6.58
N SER A 157 8.83 -15.24 -7.23
CA SER A 157 9.79 -14.96 -8.31
C SER A 157 11.20 -14.74 -7.79
N ILE A 158 11.36 -14.11 -6.61
CA ILE A 158 12.66 -13.89 -5.95
C ILE A 158 13.21 -15.20 -5.39
N GLN A 159 12.37 -16.01 -4.73
CA GLN A 159 12.75 -17.31 -4.15
C GLN A 159 11.78 -18.43 -4.57
N PRO A 160 11.93 -19.00 -5.78
CA PRO A 160 11.02 -20.02 -6.30
C PRO A 160 10.89 -21.26 -5.43
N ALA A 161 11.94 -21.62 -4.69
CA ALA A 161 11.94 -22.77 -3.77
C ALA A 161 10.89 -22.65 -2.64
N HIS A 162 10.46 -21.43 -2.31
CA HIS A 162 9.48 -21.14 -1.26
C HIS A 162 8.13 -20.65 -1.79
N ALA A 163 7.88 -20.75 -3.10
CA ALA A 163 6.67 -20.25 -3.74
C ALA A 163 5.38 -20.81 -3.12
N ALA A 164 5.34 -22.09 -2.77
CA ALA A 164 4.18 -22.72 -2.13
C ALA A 164 3.90 -22.12 -0.74
N TYR A 165 4.94 -21.81 0.04
CA TYR A 165 4.82 -21.18 1.34
C TYR A 165 4.19 -19.78 1.24
N PHE A 166 4.68 -18.93 0.31
CA PHE A 166 4.16 -17.58 0.12
C PHE A 166 2.71 -17.59 -0.32
N ARG A 167 2.35 -18.46 -1.29
CA ARG A 167 0.95 -18.59 -1.73
C ARG A 167 0.02 -19.07 -0.63
N ALA A 168 0.46 -20.03 0.20
CA ALA A 168 -0.33 -20.52 1.32
C ALA A 168 -0.55 -19.42 2.37
N ASN A 169 0.47 -18.60 2.64
CA ASN A 169 0.36 -17.47 3.56
C ASN A 169 -0.57 -16.38 3.02
N ALA A 170 -0.48 -16.02 1.73
CA ALA A 170 -1.39 -15.07 1.11
C ALA A 170 -2.85 -15.55 1.16
N ALA A 171 -3.09 -16.85 0.93
CA ALA A 171 -4.43 -17.43 1.07
C ALA A 171 -4.92 -17.36 2.53
N ARG A 172 -4.04 -17.62 3.51
CA ARG A 172 -4.37 -17.49 4.95
C ARG A 172 -4.70 -16.05 5.32
N PHE A 173 -3.88 -15.09 4.87
CA PHE A 173 -4.13 -13.67 5.08
C PHE A 173 -5.49 -13.27 4.49
N THR A 174 -5.76 -13.61 3.23
CA THR A 174 -7.05 -13.31 2.58
C THR A 174 -8.22 -13.93 3.33
N GLY A 175 -8.08 -15.17 3.80
CA GLY A 175 -9.10 -15.83 4.63
C GLY A 175 -9.33 -15.12 5.96
N SER A 176 -8.30 -14.54 6.57
CA SER A 176 -8.42 -13.81 7.85
C SER A 176 -9.21 -12.50 7.72
N LEU A 177 -9.37 -11.94 6.51
CA LEU A 177 -10.21 -10.77 6.26
C LEU A 177 -11.72 -11.06 6.33
N THR A 178 -12.14 -12.34 6.43
CA THR A 178 -13.55 -12.73 6.46
C THR A 178 -14.30 -12.10 7.63
N ALA A 179 -13.67 -11.97 8.80
CA ALA A 179 -14.31 -11.34 9.95
C ALA A 179 -14.67 -9.87 9.67
N TRP A 180 -13.73 -9.12 9.06
CA TRP A 180 -13.95 -7.73 8.67
C TRP A 180 -15.03 -7.59 7.58
N THR A 181 -14.95 -8.36 6.50
CA THR A 181 -15.96 -8.30 5.42
C THR A 181 -17.35 -8.71 5.90
N SER A 182 -17.43 -9.67 6.82
CA SER A 182 -18.69 -10.04 7.48
C SER A 182 -19.23 -8.93 8.38
N ALA A 183 -18.36 -8.22 9.10
CA ALA A 183 -18.75 -7.08 9.92
C ALA A 183 -19.28 -5.93 9.06
N ILE A 184 -18.66 -5.66 7.91
CA ILE A 184 -19.15 -4.69 6.92
C ILE A 184 -20.55 -5.07 6.44
N ALA A 185 -20.75 -6.31 6.03
CA ALA A 185 -22.06 -6.79 5.55
C ALA A 185 -23.14 -6.69 6.64
N ALA A 186 -22.82 -7.05 7.88
CA ALA A 186 -23.72 -6.95 9.02
C ALA A 186 -24.08 -5.49 9.35
N PHE A 187 -23.10 -4.59 9.32
CA PHE A 187 -23.34 -3.16 9.52
C PHE A 187 -24.27 -2.62 8.43
N LYS A 188 -23.94 -2.86 7.14
CA LYS A 188 -24.75 -2.42 6.01
C LYS A 188 -26.19 -2.90 6.07
N ALA A 189 -26.40 -4.13 6.49
CA ALA A 189 -27.75 -4.71 6.64
C ALA A 189 -28.54 -4.07 7.80
N ARG A 190 -27.86 -3.72 8.90
CA ARG A 190 -28.52 -3.24 10.13
C ARG A 190 -28.69 -1.72 10.17
N TYR A 191 -27.77 -0.96 9.54
CA TYR A 191 -27.67 0.50 9.62
C TYR A 191 -27.51 1.16 8.24
N PRO A 192 -28.34 0.81 7.24
CA PRO A 192 -28.20 1.36 5.90
C PRO A 192 -28.44 2.88 5.90
N GLY A 193 -27.63 3.62 5.13
CA GLY A 193 -27.78 5.06 5.00
C GLY A 193 -27.50 5.84 6.29
N THR A 194 -26.74 5.26 7.24
CA THR A 194 -26.34 6.01 8.45
C THR A 194 -25.63 7.29 8.08
N PRO A 195 -26.15 8.48 8.46
CA PRO A 195 -25.52 9.75 8.14
C PRO A 195 -24.30 9.96 9.06
N VAL A 196 -23.18 10.27 8.47
CA VAL A 196 -21.92 10.56 9.16
C VAL A 196 -21.27 11.84 8.64
N ALA A 197 -20.39 12.42 9.45
CA ALA A 197 -19.45 13.46 9.04
C ALA A 197 -18.02 12.95 9.18
N THR A 198 -17.10 13.55 8.43
CA THR A 198 -15.66 13.21 8.48
C THR A 198 -14.82 14.47 8.41
N THR A 199 -13.65 14.50 9.04
CA THR A 199 -12.71 15.61 8.83
C THR A 199 -11.95 15.47 7.51
N GLU A 200 -11.70 14.23 7.09
CA GLU A 200 -10.95 13.88 5.89
C GLU A 200 -11.50 12.61 5.23
N PRO A 201 -11.13 12.29 3.97
CA PRO A 201 -11.67 11.13 3.27
C PRO A 201 -10.99 9.80 3.67
N VAL A 202 -10.30 9.72 4.82
CA VAL A 202 -9.52 8.55 5.25
C VAL A 202 -10.34 7.26 5.17
N ALA A 203 -11.52 7.25 5.80
CA ALA A 203 -12.37 6.06 5.87
C ALA A 203 -13.45 5.98 4.77
N ASP A 204 -13.45 6.85 3.77
CA ASP A 204 -14.56 6.96 2.80
C ASP A 204 -14.81 5.66 2.03
N TYR A 205 -13.76 4.93 1.63
CA TYR A 205 -13.95 3.62 0.98
C TYR A 205 -14.63 2.60 1.91
N LEU A 206 -14.33 2.66 3.21
CA LEU A 206 -15.00 1.81 4.19
C LEU A 206 -16.44 2.27 4.41
N LEU A 207 -16.69 3.56 4.54
CA LEU A 207 -18.03 4.15 4.69
C LEU A 207 -18.93 3.78 3.51
N GLN A 208 -18.40 3.86 2.28
CA GLN A 208 -19.09 3.40 1.08
C GLN A 208 -19.44 1.91 1.14
N ALA A 209 -18.50 1.06 1.57
CA ALA A 209 -18.74 -0.37 1.70
C ALA A 209 -19.79 -0.70 2.77
N LEU A 210 -19.80 0.05 3.88
CA LEU A 210 -20.78 -0.02 4.96
C LEU A 210 -22.17 0.50 4.55
N GLY A 211 -22.26 1.21 3.40
CA GLY A 211 -23.50 1.87 2.97
C GLY A 211 -23.88 3.04 3.86
N ALA A 212 -22.92 3.68 4.52
CA ALA A 212 -23.11 4.93 5.24
C ALA A 212 -23.25 6.12 4.28
N ASP A 213 -23.91 7.19 4.75
CA ASP A 213 -24.13 8.42 4.03
C ASP A 213 -23.19 9.51 4.59
N ASN A 214 -22.00 9.65 3.99
CA ASN A 214 -21.08 10.71 4.36
C ASN A 214 -21.61 12.05 3.83
N ARG A 215 -21.92 12.99 4.72
CA ARG A 215 -22.53 14.29 4.43
C ARG A 215 -21.54 15.43 4.37
N THR A 216 -20.30 15.21 4.76
CA THR A 216 -19.26 16.23 4.66
C THR A 216 -19.01 16.60 3.21
N PRO A 217 -19.00 17.89 2.83
CA PRO A 217 -18.65 18.30 1.48
C PRO A 217 -17.28 17.78 1.07
N TRP A 218 -17.18 17.20 -0.13
CA TRP A 218 -15.88 16.71 -0.63
C TRP A 218 -14.81 17.80 -0.64
N ALA A 219 -15.17 19.04 -1.00
CA ALA A 219 -14.22 20.15 -0.99
C ALA A 219 -13.62 20.37 0.39
N PHE A 220 -14.44 20.31 1.46
CA PHE A 220 -13.95 20.40 2.84
C PHE A 220 -12.94 19.29 3.17
N GLN A 221 -13.30 18.02 2.89
CA GLN A 221 -12.40 16.88 3.16
C GLN A 221 -11.08 16.99 2.38
N ALA A 222 -11.16 17.39 1.10
CA ALA A 222 -9.99 17.53 0.24
C ALA A 222 -9.06 18.67 0.68
N ASP A 223 -9.63 19.77 1.13
CA ASP A 223 -8.84 20.91 1.62
C ASP A 223 -8.09 20.55 2.90
N ILE A 224 -8.76 19.89 3.88
CA ILE A 224 -8.08 19.41 5.10
C ILE A 224 -6.98 18.42 4.74
N MET A 225 -7.27 17.39 3.93
CA MET A 225 -6.30 16.39 3.48
C MET A 225 -5.07 17.00 2.80
N ASN A 226 -5.25 18.10 2.06
CA ASN A 226 -4.16 18.79 1.36
C ASN A 226 -3.47 19.89 2.20
N GLY A 227 -3.84 20.02 3.47
CA GLY A 227 -3.27 21.04 4.36
C GLY A 227 -3.64 22.48 3.94
N THR A 228 -4.79 22.66 3.28
CA THR A 228 -5.30 23.96 2.85
C THR A 228 -6.53 24.36 3.66
N ASP A 229 -6.73 25.67 3.87
CA ASP A 229 -7.90 26.17 4.60
C ASP A 229 -9.16 25.96 3.76
N PRO A 230 -10.19 25.24 4.27
CA PRO A 230 -11.45 25.08 3.57
C PRO A 230 -12.18 26.41 3.38
N ALA A 231 -12.93 26.54 2.27
CA ALA A 231 -13.74 27.71 2.00
C ALA A 231 -14.78 27.94 3.11
N ALA A 232 -15.04 29.20 3.48
CA ALA A 232 -15.94 29.53 4.58
C ALA A 232 -17.35 28.94 4.43
N GLN A 233 -17.83 28.76 3.19
CA GLN A 233 -19.10 28.12 2.90
C GLN A 233 -19.09 26.63 3.24
N ASP A 234 -17.98 25.92 3.02
CA ASP A 234 -17.86 24.50 3.30
C ASP A 234 -17.69 24.28 4.81
N VAL A 235 -16.95 25.16 5.49
CA VAL A 235 -16.89 25.21 6.98
C VAL A 235 -18.29 25.45 7.58
N ALA A 236 -19.10 26.32 6.99
CA ALA A 236 -20.47 26.58 7.46
C ALA A 236 -21.38 25.37 7.22
N ALA A 237 -21.25 24.71 6.05
CA ALA A 237 -22.00 23.49 5.72
C ALA A 237 -21.64 22.35 6.68
N GLU A 238 -20.36 22.16 6.95
CA GLU A 238 -19.89 21.16 7.92
C GLU A 238 -20.42 21.44 9.33
N ARG A 239 -20.37 22.69 9.80
CA ARG A 239 -20.94 23.11 11.08
C ARG A 239 -22.43 22.80 11.21
N ASP A 240 -23.20 23.01 10.13
CA ASP A 240 -24.64 22.72 10.09
C ASP A 240 -24.95 21.24 10.29
N LEU A 241 -24.05 20.32 9.89
CA LEU A 241 -24.22 18.88 10.13
C LEU A 241 -24.39 18.56 11.61
N PHE A 242 -23.67 19.25 12.47
CA PHE A 242 -23.70 19.06 13.93
C PHE A 242 -24.81 19.85 14.60
N THR A 243 -24.89 21.16 14.35
CA THR A 243 -25.83 22.06 15.03
C THR A 243 -27.30 21.75 14.71
N ARG A 244 -27.55 21.14 13.55
CA ARG A 244 -28.89 20.70 13.11
C ARG A 244 -29.12 19.20 13.26
N HIS A 245 -28.20 18.48 13.94
CA HIS A 245 -28.26 17.02 14.15
C HIS A 245 -28.49 16.23 12.86
N LEU A 246 -27.82 16.61 11.78
CA LEU A 246 -27.96 15.94 10.47
C LEU A 246 -27.13 14.67 10.37
N VAL A 247 -26.16 14.46 11.27
CA VAL A 247 -25.30 13.30 11.34
C VAL A 247 -25.34 12.64 12.70
N LYS A 248 -24.98 11.37 12.79
CA LYS A 248 -24.97 10.58 14.02
C LYS A 248 -23.56 10.40 14.59
N VAL A 249 -22.55 10.46 13.74
CA VAL A 249 -21.16 10.18 14.10
C VAL A 249 -20.26 11.14 13.34
N LEU A 250 -19.24 11.66 14.00
CA LEU A 250 -18.08 12.28 13.40
C LEU A 250 -16.94 11.27 13.38
N LEU A 251 -16.38 10.97 12.20
CA LEU A 251 -15.09 10.29 12.07
C LEU A 251 -14.01 11.34 11.85
N TYR A 252 -12.96 11.32 12.66
CA TYR A 252 -11.89 12.28 12.50
C TYR A 252 -10.53 11.61 12.40
N ASN A 253 -9.66 12.18 11.56
CA ASN A 253 -8.30 11.70 11.41
C ASN A 253 -7.48 12.06 12.66
N GLN A 254 -6.93 11.03 13.33
CA GLN A 254 -6.10 11.19 14.53
C GLN A 254 -4.74 11.82 14.24
N GLN A 255 -4.28 11.78 12.99
CA GLN A 255 -2.95 12.17 12.58
C GLN A 255 -2.88 13.57 11.96
N VAL A 256 -4.01 14.09 11.51
CA VAL A 256 -4.16 15.45 10.98
C VAL A 256 -5.13 16.21 11.86
N THR A 257 -4.60 16.89 12.87
CA THR A 257 -5.37 17.68 13.81
C THR A 257 -4.85 19.11 13.86
N ASP A 258 -5.77 20.04 13.71
CA ASP A 258 -5.54 21.48 13.85
C ASP A 258 -6.66 22.14 14.65
N SER A 259 -6.61 23.46 14.81
CA SER A 259 -7.63 24.21 15.56
C SER A 259 -9.03 24.10 14.94
N LEU A 260 -9.14 23.92 13.60
CA LEU A 260 -10.42 23.79 12.92
C LEU A 260 -11.02 22.41 13.17
N THR A 261 -10.26 21.34 12.94
CA THR A 261 -10.71 19.94 13.15
C THR A 261 -11.04 19.71 14.62
N GLU A 262 -10.22 20.20 15.56
CA GLU A 262 -10.52 20.16 17.00
C GLU A 262 -11.82 20.91 17.36
N SER A 263 -12.13 22.03 16.67
CA SER A 263 -13.39 22.75 16.88
C SER A 263 -14.61 21.92 16.48
N PHE A 264 -14.51 21.10 15.44
CA PHE A 264 -15.58 20.18 15.04
C PHE A 264 -15.74 19.01 16.01
N ILE A 265 -14.64 18.48 16.56
CA ILE A 265 -14.70 17.47 17.63
C ILE A 265 -15.45 18.04 18.84
N ALA A 266 -15.09 19.26 19.25
CA ALA A 266 -15.77 19.96 20.37
C ALA A 266 -17.26 20.21 20.04
N LEU A 267 -17.57 20.59 18.80
CA LEU A 267 -18.94 20.83 18.37
C LEU A 267 -19.77 19.55 18.33
N ALA A 268 -19.21 18.44 17.86
CA ALA A 268 -19.86 17.13 17.86
C ALA A 268 -20.21 16.72 19.31
N ARG A 269 -19.27 16.83 20.24
CA ARG A 269 -19.50 16.55 21.67
C ARG A 269 -20.57 17.46 22.27
N ALA A 270 -20.56 18.76 21.96
CA ALA A 270 -21.55 19.72 22.45
C ALA A 270 -22.96 19.46 21.95
N ASN A 271 -23.12 18.73 20.83
CA ASN A 271 -24.39 18.34 20.23
C ASN A 271 -24.71 16.86 20.43
N ASP A 272 -24.06 16.19 21.37
CA ASP A 272 -24.29 14.77 21.71
C ASP A 272 -24.11 13.81 20.51
N ILE A 273 -23.18 14.13 19.61
CA ILE A 273 -22.81 13.33 18.45
C ILE A 273 -21.56 12.54 18.77
N ALA A 274 -21.60 11.21 18.60
CA ALA A 274 -20.48 10.33 18.90
C ALA A 274 -19.28 10.65 17.99
N VAL A 275 -18.07 10.54 18.56
CA VAL A 275 -16.80 10.79 17.86
C VAL A 275 -16.02 9.50 17.76
N VAL A 276 -15.56 9.17 16.55
CA VAL A 276 -14.73 7.98 16.25
C VAL A 276 -13.43 8.45 15.59
N GLY A 277 -12.30 8.05 16.15
CA GLY A 277 -10.99 8.29 15.55
C GLY A 277 -10.71 7.27 14.47
N VAL A 278 -10.15 7.72 13.35
CA VAL A 278 -9.59 6.89 12.26
C VAL A 278 -8.13 7.24 12.06
N TYR A 279 -7.37 6.34 11.45
CA TYR A 279 -5.93 6.48 11.30
C TYR A 279 -5.51 6.25 9.85
N GLU A 280 -4.47 6.94 9.41
CA GLU A 280 -3.82 6.72 8.13
C GLU A 280 -2.74 5.65 8.19
N THR A 281 -2.03 5.55 9.31
CA THR A 281 -1.09 4.46 9.56
C THR A 281 -1.63 3.54 10.63
N MET A 282 -1.42 2.24 10.46
CA MET A 282 -1.89 1.23 11.40
C MET A 282 -1.32 1.49 12.81
N PRO A 283 -2.16 1.59 13.85
CA PRO A 283 -1.69 1.81 15.22
C PRO A 283 -0.83 0.63 15.71
N GLU A 284 0.42 0.89 16.05
CA GLU A 284 1.36 -0.09 16.60
C GLU A 284 1.86 0.35 18.00
N PRO A 285 2.20 -0.61 18.88
CA PRO A 285 1.98 -2.06 18.77
C PRO A 285 0.53 -2.45 19.11
N GLY A 286 0.08 -3.60 18.61
CA GLY A 286 -1.19 -4.23 19.06
C GLY A 286 -2.12 -4.63 17.93
N TYR A 287 -1.91 -4.13 16.72
CA TYR A 287 -2.73 -4.45 15.57
C TYR A 287 -1.95 -5.14 14.46
N HIS A 288 -2.65 -6.01 13.74
CA HIS A 288 -2.42 -6.40 12.36
C HIS A 288 -3.48 -5.74 11.50
N TYR A 289 -3.26 -5.59 10.21
CA TYR A 289 -4.19 -4.93 9.31
C TYR A 289 -5.65 -5.40 9.50
N GLN A 290 -5.88 -6.72 9.54
CA GLN A 290 -7.22 -7.27 9.66
C GLN A 290 -7.90 -6.98 11.00
N SER A 291 -7.15 -6.94 12.10
CA SER A 291 -7.70 -6.62 13.41
C SER A 291 -7.96 -5.13 13.57
N TRP A 292 -7.10 -4.28 12.99
CA TRP A 292 -7.31 -2.85 12.92
C TRP A 292 -8.60 -2.51 12.15
N MET A 293 -8.74 -2.98 10.92
CA MET A 293 -9.92 -2.75 10.11
C MET A 293 -11.21 -3.29 10.75
N LEU A 294 -11.12 -4.39 11.47
CA LEU A 294 -12.26 -4.93 12.21
C LEU A 294 -12.64 -4.02 13.41
N ALA A 295 -11.64 -3.46 14.10
CA ALA A 295 -11.86 -2.51 15.20
C ALA A 295 -12.52 -1.22 14.71
N GLU A 296 -12.11 -0.67 13.55
CA GLU A 296 -12.74 0.50 12.94
C GLU A 296 -14.25 0.29 12.71
N VAL A 297 -14.64 -0.86 12.14
CA VAL A 297 -16.06 -1.19 11.97
C VAL A 297 -16.76 -1.37 13.32
N GLY A 298 -16.07 -1.96 14.30
CA GLY A 298 -16.57 -2.15 15.65
C GLY A 298 -16.90 -0.84 16.35
N ASN A 299 -15.99 0.13 16.29
CA ASN A 299 -16.13 1.45 16.88
C ASN A 299 -17.26 2.25 16.22
N LEU A 300 -17.32 2.26 14.88
CA LEU A 300 -18.41 2.93 14.18
C LEU A 300 -19.76 2.29 14.53
N ARG A 301 -19.83 0.96 14.64
CA ARG A 301 -21.04 0.28 15.07
C ARG A 301 -21.46 0.67 16.50
N ALA A 302 -20.52 0.77 17.43
CA ALA A 302 -20.80 1.19 18.81
C ALA A 302 -21.30 2.64 18.85
N ALA A 303 -20.69 3.53 18.06
CA ALA A 303 -21.11 4.92 17.94
C ALA A 303 -22.56 5.02 17.42
N VAL A 304 -22.92 4.26 16.39
CA VAL A 304 -24.26 4.29 15.79
C VAL A 304 -25.31 3.62 16.69
N ALA A 305 -24.96 2.52 17.35
CA ALA A 305 -25.90 1.70 18.13
C ALA A 305 -26.12 2.23 19.55
N SER A 306 -25.11 2.80 20.17
CA SER A 306 -25.07 3.12 21.60
C SER A 306 -24.54 4.53 21.92
N HIS A 307 -24.34 5.38 20.90
CA HIS A 307 -23.73 6.71 21.03
C HIS A 307 -22.36 6.69 21.77
N THR A 308 -21.62 5.59 21.61
CA THR A 308 -20.32 5.43 22.28
C THR A 308 -19.23 6.03 21.42
N SER A 309 -18.53 7.05 21.92
CA SER A 309 -17.34 7.59 21.28
C SER A 309 -16.14 6.66 21.50
N SER A 310 -15.31 6.52 20.46
CA SER A 310 -14.05 5.77 20.48
C SER A 310 -13.01 6.58 19.72
N GLU A 311 -12.43 7.55 20.41
CA GLU A 311 -11.52 8.51 19.78
C GLU A 311 -10.12 7.94 19.52
N ARG A 312 -9.78 6.82 20.17
CA ARG A 312 -8.50 6.11 20.00
C ARG A 312 -8.76 4.61 19.95
N LEU A 313 -7.94 3.92 19.13
CA LEU A 313 -7.83 2.47 19.09
C LEU A 313 -6.89 1.94 20.17
#